data_a2b2fba938a1aaecc8befb5518839404
#
_entry.id   a2b2fba938a1aaecc8befb5518839404
#
_cell.length_a   1.000
_cell.length_b   1.000
_cell.length_c   1.000
_cell.angle_alpha   90.00
_cell.angle_beta   90.00
_cell.angle_gamma   90.00
#
_symmetry.space_group_name_H-M   'P 1'
#
loop_
_entity.id
_entity.type
_entity.pdbx_description
1 polymer ?
#
loop_
_entity_poly.entity_id
_entity_poly.type
_entity_poly.pdbx_seq_one_letter_code
_entity_poly.pdbx_strand_id
1 'polypeptide(L)'
;MSEAMGHGVNQRKAIQMTPDEVDAFLAERRAMTMCSISPDGAIHAVAMWYGFLEGAIAVETKTKSQKVQNLRRDPRLTLLFEDGDYYDELRGVELVGKAEIIDDRERLWPLGVSVFERYYGAFTDDLKPFVETMLNKRVAIKMHVERTVSWDHRKLGLPPTRPAAAGGTS
;
A
#
# COMPACT_ATOMS: atom_id res chain seq x y z
N MET A 1 47.79 -3.92 -12.13
CA MET A 1 47.40 -3.74 -10.72
C MET A 1 45.91 -3.84 -10.65
N SER A 2 45.41 -4.97 -10.17
CA SER A 2 43.97 -5.21 -9.98
C SER A 2 43.58 -4.64 -8.62
N GLU A 3 42.90 -3.50 -8.62
CA GLU A 3 42.30 -2.99 -7.41
C GLU A 3 41.07 -3.86 -7.07
N ALA A 4 41.11 -4.40 -5.87
CA ALA A 4 40.09 -5.24 -5.32
C ALA A 4 38.71 -4.61 -5.39
N MET A 5 37.75 -5.31 -5.98
CA MET A 5 36.34 -5.05 -5.79
C MET A 5 36.04 -5.10 -4.30
N GLY A 6 35.75 -3.95 -3.73
CA GLY A 6 35.38 -3.79 -2.34
C GLY A 6 34.25 -4.73 -1.96
N HIS A 7 34.37 -5.36 -0.81
CA HIS A 7 33.32 -6.16 -0.17
C HIS A 7 32.00 -5.39 -0.20
N GLY A 8 31.01 -5.94 -0.87
CA GLY A 8 29.75 -5.27 -1.19
C GLY A 8 29.09 -4.67 0.05
N VAL A 9 28.95 -3.36 0.05
CA VAL A 9 28.03 -2.67 0.93
C VAL A 9 26.70 -3.40 0.79
N ASN A 10 26.09 -3.81 1.90
CA ASN A 10 24.78 -4.43 1.88
C ASN A 10 23.77 -3.41 1.31
N GLN A 11 23.61 -3.41 -0.02
CA GLN A 11 22.76 -2.46 -0.75
C GLN A 11 21.34 -2.43 -0.17
N ARG A 12 20.85 -3.57 0.29
CA ARG A 12 19.53 -3.69 0.91
C ARG A 12 19.39 -2.81 2.16
N LYS A 13 20.44 -2.73 2.96
CA LYS A 13 20.46 -1.85 4.14
C LYS A 13 20.59 -0.38 3.76
N ALA A 14 21.34 -0.08 2.70
CA ALA A 14 21.56 1.27 2.23
C ALA A 14 20.26 1.94 1.67
N ILE A 15 19.37 1.16 1.08
CA ILE A 15 18.12 1.65 0.50
C ILE A 15 16.93 1.56 1.44
N GLN A 16 17.08 1.00 2.63
CA GLN A 16 15.98 0.86 3.59
C GLN A 16 15.48 2.24 4.04
N MET A 17 14.18 2.41 4.11
CA MET A 17 13.54 3.59 4.68
C MET A 17 13.59 3.55 6.21
N THR A 18 13.72 4.72 6.83
CA THR A 18 13.47 4.88 8.27
C THR A 18 11.97 4.74 8.57
N PRO A 19 11.55 4.52 9.84
CA PRO A 19 10.13 4.49 10.20
C PRO A 19 9.38 5.76 9.75
N ASP A 20 9.95 6.94 9.95
CA ASP A 20 9.33 8.22 9.55
C ASP A 20 9.19 8.33 8.02
N GLU A 21 10.17 7.83 7.26
CA GLU A 21 10.09 7.78 5.79
C GLU A 21 9.02 6.79 5.32
N VAL A 22 8.84 5.66 6.00
CA VAL A 22 7.75 4.70 5.73
C VAL A 22 6.40 5.37 5.97
N ASP A 23 6.21 6.02 7.10
CA ASP A 23 4.95 6.69 7.44
C ASP A 23 4.62 7.80 6.44
N ALA A 24 5.61 8.61 6.07
CA ALA A 24 5.45 9.66 5.06
C ALA A 24 5.08 9.07 3.68
N PHE A 25 5.74 7.98 3.27
CA PHE A 25 5.45 7.31 2.01
C PHE A 25 4.03 6.72 1.99
N LEU A 26 3.60 6.05 3.05
CA LEU A 26 2.24 5.51 3.18
C LEU A 26 1.17 6.61 3.21
N ALA A 27 1.47 7.78 3.77
CA ALA A 27 0.58 8.93 3.74
C ALA A 27 0.46 9.54 2.33
N GLU A 28 1.55 9.58 1.58
CA GLU A 28 1.65 10.15 0.22
C GLU A 28 0.94 9.29 -0.83
N ARG A 29 1.09 7.95 -0.77
CA ARG A 29 0.57 7.04 -1.81
C ARG A 29 -0.96 7.02 -1.85
N ARG A 30 -1.51 6.74 -3.04
CA ARG A 30 -2.97 6.73 -3.28
C ARG A 30 -3.53 5.34 -3.55
N ALA A 31 -2.71 4.40 -4.00
CA ALA A 31 -3.11 3.04 -4.27
C ALA A 31 -2.08 2.05 -3.72
N MET A 32 -2.53 0.85 -3.45
CA MET A 32 -1.68 -0.26 -3.06
C MET A 32 -2.20 -1.56 -3.70
N THR A 33 -1.36 -2.55 -3.79
CA THR A 33 -1.76 -3.92 -4.14
C THR A 33 -2.00 -4.72 -2.87
N MET A 34 -3.21 -5.27 -2.73
CA MET A 34 -3.59 -6.18 -1.65
C MET A 34 -3.49 -7.62 -2.13
N CYS A 35 -2.75 -8.45 -1.40
CA CYS A 35 -2.59 -9.87 -1.69
C CYS A 35 -3.23 -10.72 -0.59
N SER A 36 -4.13 -11.63 -0.97
CA SER A 36 -4.77 -12.63 -0.11
C SER A 36 -4.71 -14.01 -0.76
N ILE A 37 -4.96 -15.07 0.00
CA ILE A 37 -4.83 -16.45 -0.49
C ILE A 37 -6.22 -16.98 -0.86
N SER A 38 -6.39 -17.40 -2.12
CA SER A 38 -7.60 -18.03 -2.64
C SER A 38 -7.76 -19.46 -2.13
N PRO A 39 -8.97 -20.07 -2.22
CA PRO A 39 -9.21 -21.43 -1.73
C PRO A 39 -8.33 -22.51 -2.35
N ASP A 40 -7.90 -22.31 -3.58
CA ASP A 40 -6.98 -23.19 -4.33
C ASP A 40 -5.49 -22.92 -4.03
N GLY A 41 -5.19 -21.97 -3.13
CA GLY A 41 -3.81 -21.57 -2.79
C GLY A 41 -3.21 -20.50 -3.71
N ALA A 42 -3.91 -20.11 -4.77
CA ALA A 42 -3.45 -19.03 -5.63
C ALA A 42 -3.45 -17.68 -4.89
N ILE A 43 -2.53 -16.80 -5.26
CA ILE A 43 -2.50 -15.43 -4.74
C ILE A 43 -3.53 -14.59 -5.49
N HIS A 44 -4.49 -14.04 -4.76
CA HIS A 44 -5.44 -13.05 -5.25
C HIS A 44 -4.86 -11.66 -4.99
N ALA A 45 -4.40 -10.99 -6.05
CA ALA A 45 -3.83 -9.65 -5.99
C ALA A 45 -4.79 -8.64 -6.63
N VAL A 46 -5.04 -7.53 -5.96
CA VAL A 46 -5.95 -6.47 -6.43
C VAL A 46 -5.47 -5.09 -6.01
N ALA A 47 -5.54 -4.12 -6.94
CA ALA A 47 -5.28 -2.73 -6.62
C ALA A 47 -6.44 -2.14 -5.79
N MET A 48 -6.11 -1.43 -4.72
CA MET A 48 -7.07 -0.84 -3.78
C MET A 48 -6.70 0.58 -3.41
N TRP A 49 -7.70 1.40 -3.18
CA TRP A 49 -7.60 2.60 -2.35
C TRP A 49 -7.60 2.22 -0.88
N TYR A 50 -7.06 3.06 -0.04
CA TYR A 50 -6.98 2.83 1.40
C TYR A 50 -7.09 4.12 2.21
N GLY A 51 -7.42 3.95 3.45
CA GLY A 51 -7.39 5.00 4.47
C GLY A 51 -6.69 4.51 5.72
N PHE A 52 -6.91 5.24 6.79
CA PHE A 52 -6.38 4.94 8.11
C PHE A 52 -7.52 4.70 9.10
N LEU A 53 -7.41 3.66 9.90
CA LEU A 53 -8.36 3.30 10.93
C LEU A 53 -7.60 2.91 12.20
N GLU A 54 -7.84 3.63 13.29
CA GLU A 54 -7.20 3.35 14.58
C GLU A 54 -5.66 3.26 14.46
N GLY A 55 -5.07 4.18 13.68
CA GLY A 55 -3.62 4.24 13.44
C GLY A 55 -3.04 3.19 12.49
N ALA A 56 -3.86 2.36 11.86
CA ALA A 56 -3.42 1.34 10.92
C ALA A 56 -3.97 1.58 9.50
N ILE A 57 -3.29 1.02 8.49
CA ILE A 57 -3.82 0.95 7.12
C ILE A 57 -5.08 0.08 7.11
N ALA A 58 -6.13 0.59 6.49
CA ALA A 58 -7.37 -0.14 6.28
C ALA A 58 -8.01 0.18 4.93
N VAL A 59 -8.79 -0.75 4.43
CA VAL A 59 -9.61 -0.57 3.24
C VAL A 59 -11.07 -0.86 3.56
N GLU A 60 -11.97 -0.16 2.91
CA GLU A 60 -13.37 -0.50 2.90
C GLU A 60 -13.71 -1.23 1.59
N THR A 61 -14.46 -2.31 1.69
CA THR A 61 -14.79 -3.15 0.53
C THR A 61 -16.12 -3.88 0.74
N LYS A 62 -16.73 -4.31 -0.37
CA LYS A 62 -18.01 -5.05 -0.31
C LYS A 62 -17.86 -6.34 0.48
N THR A 63 -18.80 -6.58 1.39
CA THR A 63 -18.84 -7.73 2.31
C THR A 63 -18.70 -9.09 1.59
N LYS A 64 -19.26 -9.20 0.38
CA LYS A 64 -19.25 -10.45 -0.41
C LYS A 64 -18.07 -10.55 -1.39
N SER A 65 -17.10 -9.63 -1.35
CA SER A 65 -15.96 -9.67 -2.27
C SER A 65 -15.04 -10.87 -2.02
N GLN A 66 -14.35 -11.34 -3.08
CA GLN A 66 -13.44 -12.48 -2.98
C GLN A 66 -12.37 -12.29 -1.90
N LYS A 67 -11.78 -11.10 -1.81
CA LYS A 67 -10.77 -10.78 -0.80
C LYS A 67 -11.28 -10.93 0.64
N VAL A 68 -12.53 -10.54 0.90
CA VAL A 68 -13.16 -10.72 2.24
C VAL A 68 -13.36 -12.21 2.54
N GLN A 69 -13.84 -12.99 1.58
CA GLN A 69 -14.00 -14.44 1.76
C GLN A 69 -12.65 -15.13 1.99
N ASN A 70 -11.63 -14.74 1.24
CA ASN A 70 -10.27 -15.24 1.43
C ASN A 70 -9.77 -14.96 2.85
N LEU A 71 -9.87 -13.71 3.32
CA LEU A 71 -9.34 -13.27 4.61
C LEU A 71 -10.12 -13.78 5.81
N ARG A 72 -11.42 -14.11 5.64
CA ARG A 72 -12.19 -14.82 6.67
C ARG A 72 -11.73 -16.26 6.88
N ARG A 73 -11.28 -16.91 5.80
CA ARG A 73 -10.74 -18.26 5.84
C ARG A 73 -9.29 -18.29 6.29
N ASP A 74 -8.48 -17.38 5.76
CA ASP A 74 -7.05 -17.28 6.01
C ASP A 74 -6.69 -15.78 6.17
N PRO A 75 -6.44 -15.31 7.38
CA PRO A 75 -6.24 -13.88 7.64
C PRO A 75 -4.89 -13.34 7.16
N ARG A 76 -4.00 -14.17 6.62
CA ARG A 76 -2.71 -13.70 6.09
C ARG A 76 -2.93 -12.68 4.98
N LEU A 77 -2.25 -11.55 5.12
CA LEU A 77 -2.40 -10.38 4.26
C LEU A 77 -1.04 -9.77 3.96
N THR A 78 -0.82 -9.43 2.71
CA THR A 78 0.30 -8.59 2.30
C THR A 78 -0.22 -7.37 1.53
N LEU A 79 0.28 -6.20 1.88
CA LEU A 79 0.00 -4.94 1.20
C LEU A 79 1.31 -4.42 0.59
N LEU A 80 1.29 -4.11 -0.70
CA LEU A 80 2.41 -3.55 -1.43
C LEU A 80 2.07 -2.14 -1.91
N PHE A 81 2.90 -1.19 -1.53
CA PHE A 81 2.88 0.20 -1.95
C PHE A 81 4.14 0.46 -2.75
N GLU A 82 4.00 1.03 -3.94
CA GLU A 82 5.15 1.27 -4.82
C GLU A 82 5.07 2.63 -5.51
N ASP A 83 6.20 3.10 -5.98
CA ASP A 83 6.37 4.33 -6.75
C ASP A 83 7.63 4.28 -7.59
N GLY A 84 7.63 5.04 -8.69
CA GLY A 84 8.76 5.17 -9.62
C GLY A 84 8.66 4.21 -10.81
N ASP A 85 9.04 4.73 -11.98
CA ASP A 85 9.05 3.97 -13.23
C ASP A 85 10.44 3.46 -13.60
N TYR A 86 11.49 4.09 -13.07
CA TYR A 86 12.88 3.78 -13.39
C TYR A 86 13.65 3.34 -12.17
N TYR A 87 14.67 2.52 -12.38
CA TYR A 87 15.42 1.86 -11.31
C TYR A 87 15.97 2.83 -10.23
N ASP A 88 16.44 4.00 -10.64
CA ASP A 88 16.96 5.04 -9.77
C ASP A 88 15.88 5.78 -8.94
N GLU A 89 14.60 5.59 -9.29
CA GLU A 89 13.44 6.22 -8.62
C GLU A 89 12.61 5.26 -7.79
N LEU A 90 12.82 3.94 -7.94
CA LEU A 90 11.97 2.94 -7.30
C LEU A 90 11.92 3.11 -5.78
N ARG A 91 10.72 3.23 -5.27
CA ARG A 91 10.42 3.23 -3.83
C ARG A 91 9.32 2.23 -3.54
N GLY A 92 9.36 1.62 -2.38
CA GLY A 92 8.25 0.77 -1.97
C GLY A 92 8.28 0.41 -0.51
N VAL A 93 7.08 0.02 -0.05
CA VAL A 93 6.84 -0.55 1.28
C VAL A 93 5.96 -1.78 1.12
N GLU A 94 6.42 -2.89 1.66
CA GLU A 94 5.64 -4.11 1.83
C GLU A 94 5.28 -4.27 3.31
N LEU A 95 3.99 -4.37 3.60
CA LEU A 95 3.48 -4.71 4.92
C LEU A 95 2.97 -6.15 4.90
N VAL A 96 3.53 -7.00 5.73
CA VAL A 96 3.14 -8.40 5.89
C VAL A 96 2.52 -8.61 7.26
N GLY A 97 1.38 -9.30 7.34
CA GLY A 97 0.71 -9.55 8.61
C GLY A 97 -0.66 -10.20 8.44
N LYS A 98 -1.61 -9.77 9.25
CA LYS A 98 -2.95 -10.34 9.31
C LYS A 98 -4.03 -9.29 9.19
N ALA A 99 -5.14 -9.69 8.59
CA ALA A 99 -6.34 -8.89 8.46
C ALA A 99 -7.27 -9.06 9.67
N GLU A 100 -7.85 -7.95 10.11
CA GLU A 100 -9.05 -7.91 10.95
C GLU A 100 -10.21 -7.43 10.08
N ILE A 101 -11.27 -8.23 9.99
CA ILE A 101 -12.51 -7.85 9.29
C ILE A 101 -13.43 -7.17 10.31
N ILE A 102 -13.77 -5.93 10.05
CA ILE A 102 -14.63 -5.11 10.92
C ILE A 102 -15.94 -4.85 10.19
N ASP A 103 -17.03 -5.35 10.76
CA ASP A 103 -18.41 -5.23 10.24
C ASP A 103 -19.25 -4.27 11.08
N ASP A 104 -18.68 -3.74 12.15
CA ASP A 104 -19.31 -2.76 13.03
C ASP A 104 -19.39 -1.39 12.36
N ARG A 105 -20.60 -0.83 12.27
CA ARG A 105 -20.87 0.41 11.55
C ARG A 105 -20.20 1.63 12.16
N GLU A 106 -20.13 1.69 13.49
CA GLU A 106 -19.54 2.81 14.21
C GLU A 106 -18.01 2.82 14.00
N ARG A 107 -17.39 1.64 14.05
CA ARG A 107 -15.96 1.49 13.75
C ARG A 107 -15.61 1.71 12.27
N LEU A 108 -16.53 1.40 11.36
CA LEU A 108 -16.34 1.60 9.91
C LEU A 108 -16.39 3.07 9.52
N TRP A 109 -17.17 3.88 10.22
CA TRP A 109 -17.38 5.30 9.89
C TRP A 109 -16.10 6.13 9.78
N PRO A 110 -15.17 6.10 10.76
CA PRO A 110 -13.91 6.84 10.67
C PRO A 110 -13.07 6.46 9.45
N LEU A 111 -13.10 5.18 9.03
CA LEU A 111 -12.43 4.75 7.80
C LEU A 111 -13.08 5.38 6.58
N GLY A 112 -14.41 5.42 6.53
CA GLY A 112 -15.14 6.06 5.43
C GLY A 112 -14.76 7.53 5.27
N VAL A 113 -14.68 8.27 6.38
CA VAL A 113 -14.22 9.66 6.39
C VAL A 113 -12.76 9.75 5.93
N SER A 114 -11.88 8.91 6.46
CA SER A 114 -10.45 8.88 6.08
C SER A 114 -10.26 8.62 4.57
N VAL A 115 -10.99 7.68 4.01
CA VAL A 115 -10.96 7.41 2.54
C VAL A 115 -11.53 8.60 1.78
N PHE A 116 -12.65 9.17 2.24
CA PHE A 116 -13.22 10.35 1.58
C PHE A 116 -12.21 11.50 1.52
N GLU A 117 -11.61 11.87 2.64
CA GLU A 117 -10.66 12.98 2.70
C GLU A 117 -9.41 12.77 1.84
N ARG A 118 -8.96 11.54 1.72
CA ARG A 118 -7.78 11.21 0.91
C ARG A 118 -8.00 11.34 -0.59
N TYR A 119 -9.23 11.14 -1.06
CA TYR A 119 -9.51 11.02 -2.51
C TYR A 119 -10.46 12.09 -3.05
N TYR A 120 -11.25 12.72 -2.19
CA TYR A 120 -12.27 13.70 -2.62
C TYR A 120 -12.06 15.09 -2.02
N GLY A 121 -11.37 15.21 -0.89
CA GLY A 121 -11.13 16.49 -0.20
C GLY A 121 -11.71 16.52 1.21
N ALA A 122 -11.66 17.69 1.86
CA ALA A 122 -12.08 17.85 3.26
C ALA A 122 -13.53 17.38 3.48
N PHE A 123 -13.74 16.59 4.53
CA PHE A 123 -15.08 16.15 4.94
C PHE A 123 -15.80 17.28 5.69
N THR A 124 -17.08 17.46 5.37
CA THR A 124 -18.01 18.37 6.04
C THR A 124 -19.32 17.64 6.32
N ASP A 125 -20.12 18.11 7.27
CA ASP A 125 -21.33 17.40 7.73
C ASP A 125 -22.39 17.19 6.63
N ASP A 126 -22.46 18.09 5.65
CA ASP A 126 -23.34 17.96 4.49
C ASP A 126 -22.96 16.80 3.55
N LEU A 127 -21.72 16.32 3.63
CA LEU A 127 -21.22 15.17 2.87
C LEU A 127 -21.48 13.81 3.54
N LYS A 128 -22.05 13.83 4.75
CA LYS A 128 -22.38 12.61 5.49
C LYS A 128 -23.20 11.60 4.68
N PRO A 129 -24.27 11.97 3.94
CA PRO A 129 -25.02 11.02 3.11
C PRO A 129 -24.18 10.34 2.02
N PHE A 130 -23.16 11.05 1.50
CA PHE A 130 -22.24 10.48 0.50
C PHE A 130 -21.39 9.37 1.13
N VAL A 131 -20.77 9.63 2.27
CA VAL A 131 -19.95 8.63 2.98
C VAL A 131 -20.80 7.45 3.44
N GLU A 132 -22.03 7.69 3.94
CA GLU A 132 -22.98 6.62 4.28
C GLU A 132 -23.29 5.71 3.10
N THR A 133 -23.51 6.30 1.93
CA THR A 133 -23.75 5.54 0.68
C THR A 133 -22.50 4.75 0.27
N MET A 134 -21.33 5.37 0.37
CA MET A 134 -20.04 4.72 0.08
C MET A 134 -19.83 3.48 0.96
N LEU A 135 -20.19 3.54 2.23
CA LEU A 135 -20.05 2.45 3.21
C LEU A 135 -21.17 1.40 3.14
N ASN A 136 -22.16 1.56 2.27
CA ASN A 136 -23.29 0.62 2.21
C ASN A 136 -22.83 -0.78 1.76
N LYS A 137 -23.22 -1.82 2.54
CA LYS A 137 -22.85 -3.23 2.33
C LYS A 137 -21.33 -3.45 2.26
N ARG A 138 -20.57 -2.68 3.03
CA ARG A 138 -19.11 -2.79 3.13
C ARG A 138 -18.65 -3.19 4.53
N VAL A 139 -17.45 -3.72 4.58
CA VAL A 139 -16.67 -4.02 5.79
C VAL A 139 -15.32 -3.32 5.68
N ALA A 140 -14.68 -3.09 6.83
CA ALA A 140 -13.27 -2.72 6.83
C ALA A 140 -12.40 -3.98 6.87
N ILE A 141 -11.27 -3.93 6.16
CA ILE A 141 -10.14 -4.83 6.32
C ILE A 141 -9.03 -3.98 6.92
N LYS A 142 -8.75 -4.16 8.20
CA LYS A 142 -7.69 -3.47 8.94
C LYS A 142 -6.44 -4.34 8.99
N MET A 143 -5.28 -3.75 8.71
CA MET A 143 -4.00 -4.45 8.70
C MET A 143 -3.37 -4.46 10.09
N HIS A 144 -3.05 -5.63 10.60
CA HIS A 144 -2.16 -5.84 11.74
C HIS A 144 -0.79 -6.25 11.22
N VAL A 145 0.15 -5.30 11.25
CA VAL A 145 1.49 -5.48 10.67
C VAL A 145 2.36 -6.34 11.59
N GLU A 146 2.94 -7.41 11.04
CA GLU A 146 3.92 -8.27 11.70
C GLU A 146 5.34 -7.98 11.21
N ARG A 147 5.47 -7.53 9.95
CA ARG A 147 6.76 -7.21 9.33
C ARG A 147 6.60 -6.11 8.30
N THR A 148 7.56 -5.19 8.27
CA THR A 148 7.68 -4.15 7.23
C THR A 148 8.98 -4.37 6.46
N VAL A 149 8.90 -4.33 5.14
CA VAL A 149 10.04 -4.27 4.22
C VAL A 149 9.93 -2.99 3.42
N SER A 150 11.03 -2.26 3.27
CA SER A 150 11.02 -0.99 2.53
C SER A 150 12.28 -0.82 1.70
N TRP A 151 12.18 -0.02 0.64
CA TRP A 151 13.29 0.36 -0.22
C TRP A 151 13.08 1.74 -0.82
N ASP A 152 14.17 2.46 -0.99
CA ASP A 152 14.22 3.74 -1.70
C ASP A 152 15.53 3.82 -2.49
N HIS A 153 15.47 3.52 -3.78
CA HIS A 153 16.64 3.48 -4.66
C HIS A 153 17.29 4.85 -4.87
N ARG A 154 16.56 5.94 -4.59
CA ARG A 154 17.12 7.31 -4.66
C ARG A 154 18.29 7.47 -3.70
N LYS A 155 18.34 6.69 -2.62
CA LYS A 155 19.45 6.66 -1.64
C LYS A 155 20.75 6.12 -2.22
N LEU A 156 20.71 5.45 -3.40
CA LEU A 156 21.91 4.96 -4.08
C LEU A 156 22.67 6.05 -4.83
N GLY A 157 22.04 7.20 -5.07
CA GLY A 157 22.66 8.30 -5.82
C GLY A 157 23.06 7.93 -7.25
N LEU A 158 22.31 7.02 -7.87
CA LEU A 158 22.57 6.57 -9.24
C LEU A 158 22.22 7.65 -10.26
N PRO A 159 22.89 7.69 -11.42
CA PRO A 159 22.47 8.56 -12.51
C PRO A 159 21.09 8.12 -13.04
N PRO A 160 20.27 9.05 -13.59
CA PRO A 160 18.96 8.74 -14.12
C PRO A 160 19.00 7.63 -15.18
N THR A 161 18.23 6.57 -14.97
CA THR A 161 18.05 5.48 -15.93
C THR A 161 16.83 5.80 -16.81
N ARG A 162 17.07 6.43 -17.96
CA ARG A 162 16.03 6.75 -18.96
C ARG A 162 16.37 6.07 -20.28
N PRO A 163 15.37 5.53 -21.02
CA PRO A 163 15.64 5.11 -22.39
C PRO A 163 16.12 6.32 -23.18
N ALA A 164 17.12 6.12 -24.04
CA ALA A 164 17.50 7.14 -25.01
C ALA A 164 16.24 7.55 -25.77
N ALA A 165 16.00 8.86 -25.91
CA ALA A 165 14.90 9.34 -26.75
C ALA A 165 15.02 8.67 -28.10
N ALA A 166 13.94 7.99 -28.56
CA ALA A 166 13.90 7.41 -29.90
C ALA A 166 14.20 8.53 -30.88
N GLY A 167 15.39 8.47 -31.50
CA GLY A 167 15.82 9.48 -32.46
C GLY A 167 14.77 9.60 -33.55
N GLY A 168 14.12 10.75 -33.63
CA GLY A 168 13.25 11.07 -34.75
C GLY A 168 14.11 11.03 -36.01
N THR A 169 13.92 10.02 -36.82
CA THR A 169 14.40 10.03 -38.22
C THR A 169 13.51 11.02 -38.96
N SER A 170 14.12 12.13 -39.30
CA SER A 170 13.57 13.12 -40.25
C SER A 170 13.38 12.51 -41.61
#